data_0c265c4def43f6198079ea7b2efe8520
#
_entry.id   0c265c4def43f6198079ea7b2efe8520
#
_cell.length_a   1.000
_cell.length_b   1.000
_cell.length_c   1.000
_cell.angle_alpha   90.00
_cell.angle_beta   90.00
_cell.angle_gamma   90.00
#
_symmetry.space_group_name_H-M   'P 1'
#
loop_
_entity.id
_entity.type
_entity.pdbx_description
1 polymer ?
#
loop_
_entity_poly.entity_id
_entity_poly.type
_entity_poly.pdbx_seq_one_letter_code
_entity_poly.pdbx_strand_id
1 'polypeptide(L)'
;KQALALTEDARFTKKIKENSVQLTVTSPPFLDIVQYSKDNWLRCWFNGINDKDIEKNITVSKTIERWSFVVLDVFRELFRITKPDGWVAFEVGEIRNSNLNLDEIVIPLGLDAGFNCEGILINSQQFTKTSNIWGIKNNKFGTNTNRIVLFRK
;
A
#
# COMPACT_ATOMS: atom_id res chain seq x y z
N LYS A 1 -0.44 23.93 13.40
CA LYS A 1 -1.27 23.08 12.50
C LYS A 1 -1.69 21.85 13.29
N GLN A 2 -2.97 21.52 13.28
CA GLN A 2 -3.50 20.38 14.01
C GLN A 2 -3.46 19.14 13.09
N ALA A 3 -2.94 18.03 13.58
CA ALA A 3 -3.00 16.76 12.88
C ALA A 3 -4.37 16.10 13.13
N LEU A 4 -4.89 15.39 12.13
CA LEU A 4 -6.14 14.63 12.21
C LEU A 4 -5.81 13.16 11.96
N ALA A 5 -6.14 12.28 12.92
CA ALA A 5 -6.06 10.84 12.76
C ALA A 5 -7.46 10.31 12.42
N LEU A 6 -7.57 9.54 11.33
CA LEU A 6 -8.82 8.93 10.85
C LEU A 6 -8.65 7.42 10.78
N THR A 7 -9.72 6.70 11.16
CA THR A 7 -9.83 5.24 11.03
C THR A 7 -10.99 4.97 10.08
N GLU A 8 -10.71 5.02 8.78
CA GLU A 8 -11.72 4.85 7.72
C GLU A 8 -11.20 3.88 6.67
N ASP A 9 -12.10 3.34 5.86
CA ASP A 9 -11.73 2.56 4.68
C ASP A 9 -11.13 3.52 3.64
N ALA A 10 -9.96 3.18 3.11
CA ALA A 10 -9.26 4.00 2.13
C ALA A 10 -10.05 4.22 0.82
N ARG A 11 -11.08 3.40 0.57
CA ARG A 11 -12.01 3.57 -0.55
C ARG A 11 -13.08 4.64 -0.32
N PHE A 12 -13.26 5.10 0.94
CA PHE A 12 -14.35 5.99 1.33
C PHE A 12 -13.94 6.91 2.49
N THR A 13 -13.06 7.85 2.24
CA THR A 13 -12.57 8.81 3.25
C THR A 13 -13.48 10.03 3.35
N LYS A 14 -14.72 9.82 3.83
CA LYS A 14 -15.80 10.83 3.84
C LYS A 14 -15.45 12.13 4.56
N LYS A 15 -14.56 12.08 5.53
CA LYS A 15 -14.13 13.26 6.29
C LYS A 15 -13.11 14.12 5.55
N ILE A 16 -12.53 13.60 4.47
CA ILE A 16 -11.59 14.35 3.63
C ILE A 16 -12.37 14.98 2.48
N LYS A 17 -12.27 16.31 2.39
CA LYS A 17 -12.94 17.07 1.33
C LYS A 17 -12.32 16.77 -0.03
N GLU A 18 -13.14 16.82 -1.04
CA GLU A 18 -12.70 16.78 -2.45
C GLU A 18 -11.67 17.88 -2.73
N ASN A 19 -10.68 17.59 -3.57
CA ASN A 19 -9.64 18.53 -3.99
C ASN A 19 -8.95 19.29 -2.83
N SER A 20 -8.68 18.57 -1.72
CA SER A 20 -8.09 19.18 -0.51
C SER A 20 -6.69 18.71 -0.17
N VAL A 21 -6.26 17.57 -0.69
CA VAL A 21 -4.97 16.94 -0.37
C VAL A 21 -3.94 17.28 -1.43
N GLN A 22 -2.78 17.81 -1.01
CA GLN A 22 -1.69 18.17 -1.92
C GLN A 22 -0.79 16.97 -2.24
N LEU A 23 -0.57 16.10 -1.25
CA LEU A 23 0.29 14.93 -1.37
C LEU A 23 -0.29 13.79 -0.54
N THR A 24 -0.43 12.63 -1.15
CA THR A 24 -0.67 11.35 -0.45
C THR A 24 0.57 10.47 -0.58
N VAL A 25 1.03 9.90 0.54
CA VAL A 25 2.07 8.87 0.57
C VAL A 25 1.47 7.64 1.23
N THR A 26 1.43 6.54 0.52
CA THR A 26 0.78 5.33 1.02
C THR A 26 1.35 4.06 0.40
N SER A 27 1.11 2.92 1.07
CA SER A 27 1.35 1.59 0.55
C SER A 27 0.13 0.70 0.82
N PRO A 28 -0.35 -0.07 -0.17
CA PRO A 28 -1.47 -0.98 0.03
C PRO A 28 -1.02 -2.22 0.83
N PRO A 29 -1.96 -2.99 1.41
CA PRO A 29 -1.66 -4.31 1.91
C PRO A 29 -1.07 -5.18 0.79
N PHE A 30 0.04 -5.87 1.10
CA PHE A 30 0.68 -6.77 0.15
C PHE A 30 -0.19 -8.02 -0.11
N LEU A 31 -0.16 -8.49 -1.36
CA LEU A 31 -0.80 -9.73 -1.74
C LEU A 31 -0.22 -10.92 -0.96
N ASP A 32 -1.05 -11.61 -0.19
CA ASP A 32 -0.83 -12.93 0.46
C ASP A 32 0.47 -13.11 1.28
N ILE A 33 1.19 -12.03 1.62
CA ILE A 33 2.50 -12.14 2.25
C ILE A 33 2.45 -11.84 3.76
N VAL A 34 1.55 -10.97 4.20
CA VAL A 34 1.53 -10.47 5.57
C VAL A 34 0.25 -10.88 6.27
N GLN A 35 0.39 -11.64 7.35
CA GLN A 35 -0.72 -11.96 8.25
C GLN A 35 -0.89 -10.83 9.26
N TYR A 36 -1.43 -9.69 8.79
CA TYR A 36 -1.52 -8.45 9.57
C TYR A 36 -2.12 -8.62 10.96
N SER A 37 -3.14 -9.46 11.12
CA SER A 37 -3.75 -9.75 12.42
C SER A 37 -2.74 -10.43 13.36
N LYS A 38 -2.05 -11.47 12.88
CA LYS A 38 -1.07 -12.21 13.68
C LYS A 38 0.18 -11.39 13.98
N ASP A 39 0.66 -10.60 13.02
CA ASP A 39 1.86 -9.77 13.22
C ASP A 39 1.60 -8.60 14.17
N ASN A 40 0.35 -8.18 14.32
CA ASN A 40 -0.05 -7.10 15.21
C ASN A 40 -0.82 -7.56 16.47
N TRP A 41 -0.89 -8.86 16.75
CA TRP A 41 -1.68 -9.41 17.86
C TRP A 41 -1.34 -8.73 19.20
N LEU A 42 -0.06 -8.50 19.48
CA LEU A 42 0.39 -7.87 20.74
C LEU A 42 -0.05 -6.41 20.82
N ARG A 43 0.00 -5.66 19.70
CA ARG A 43 -0.49 -4.28 19.65
C ARG A 43 -2.00 -4.21 19.83
N CYS A 44 -2.73 -5.14 19.21
CA CYS A 44 -4.18 -5.26 19.36
C CYS A 44 -4.54 -5.58 20.81
N TRP A 45 -3.89 -6.59 21.40
CA TRP A 45 -4.10 -6.97 22.80
C TRP A 45 -3.84 -5.81 23.75
N PHE A 46 -2.72 -5.09 23.61
CA PHE A 46 -2.36 -3.97 24.46
C PHE A 46 -3.36 -2.80 24.40
N ASN A 47 -4.00 -2.61 23.26
CA ASN A 47 -5.01 -1.56 23.04
C ASN A 47 -6.45 -2.07 23.24
N GLY A 48 -6.68 -3.29 23.70
CA GLY A 48 -8.00 -3.86 23.87
C GLY A 48 -8.78 -4.06 22.57
N ILE A 49 -8.06 -4.23 21.44
CA ILE A 49 -8.62 -4.42 20.11
C ILE A 49 -8.66 -5.92 19.79
N ASN A 50 -9.80 -6.41 19.33
CA ASN A 50 -9.91 -7.78 18.86
C ASN A 50 -9.26 -7.93 17.47
N ASP A 51 -8.17 -8.68 17.38
CA ASP A 51 -7.42 -8.93 16.14
C ASP A 51 -8.27 -9.58 15.04
N LYS A 52 -9.24 -10.44 15.41
CA LYS A 52 -10.18 -11.08 14.46
C LYS A 52 -11.12 -10.09 13.79
N ASP A 53 -11.47 -9.01 14.46
CA ASP A 53 -12.32 -7.97 13.87
C ASP A 53 -11.54 -7.11 12.89
N ILE A 54 -10.24 -6.90 13.15
CA ILE A 54 -9.34 -6.26 12.18
C ILE A 54 -9.18 -7.14 10.94
N GLU A 55 -8.98 -8.45 11.10
CA GLU A 55 -8.79 -9.39 9.99
C GLU A 55 -9.95 -9.38 9.00
N LYS A 56 -11.19 -9.22 9.49
CA LYS A 56 -12.40 -9.12 8.64
C LYS A 56 -12.41 -7.85 7.78
N ASN A 57 -11.77 -6.78 8.25
CA ASN A 57 -11.79 -5.47 7.62
C ASN A 57 -10.55 -5.20 6.74
N ILE A 58 -9.48 -5.98 6.92
CA ILE A 58 -8.31 -5.87 6.05
C ILE A 58 -8.59 -6.62 4.75
N THR A 59 -8.45 -5.92 3.63
CA THR A 59 -8.57 -6.53 2.31
C THR A 59 -7.32 -7.35 2.02
N VAL A 60 -7.33 -8.61 2.46
CA VAL A 60 -6.35 -9.61 2.04
C VAL A 60 -6.92 -10.33 0.84
N SER A 61 -6.38 -10.07 -0.34
CA SER A 61 -6.80 -10.74 -1.58
C SER A 61 -5.79 -11.81 -1.95
N LYS A 62 -6.30 -13.02 -2.25
CA LYS A 62 -5.46 -14.15 -2.70
C LYS A 62 -5.18 -14.09 -4.21
N THR A 63 -5.86 -13.23 -4.96
CA THR A 63 -5.69 -13.10 -6.40
C THR A 63 -5.40 -11.66 -6.79
N ILE A 64 -4.60 -11.46 -7.82
CA ILE A 64 -4.23 -10.16 -8.36
C ILE A 64 -5.47 -9.41 -8.84
N GLU A 65 -6.39 -10.09 -9.50
CA GLU A 65 -7.61 -9.48 -10.04
C GLU A 65 -8.44 -8.85 -8.92
N ARG A 66 -8.70 -9.59 -7.85
CA ARG A 66 -9.48 -9.09 -6.72
C ARG A 66 -8.77 -7.95 -5.98
N TRP A 67 -7.45 -8.05 -5.85
CA TRP A 67 -6.63 -6.98 -5.29
C TRP A 67 -6.70 -5.72 -6.15
N SER A 68 -6.61 -5.85 -7.47
CA SER A 68 -6.67 -4.75 -8.42
C SER A 68 -8.00 -4.00 -8.37
N PHE A 69 -9.14 -4.69 -8.21
CA PHE A 69 -10.45 -4.05 -8.04
C PHE A 69 -10.47 -3.14 -6.80
N VAL A 70 -9.96 -3.63 -5.68
CA VAL A 70 -9.91 -2.83 -4.44
C VAL A 70 -8.98 -1.64 -4.59
N VAL A 71 -7.81 -1.85 -5.19
CA VAL A 71 -6.82 -0.79 -5.42
C VAL A 71 -7.36 0.27 -6.39
N LEU A 72 -8.12 -0.12 -7.42
CA LEU A 72 -8.77 0.83 -8.32
C LEU A 72 -9.77 1.73 -7.57
N ASP A 73 -10.57 1.16 -6.67
CA ASP A 73 -11.51 1.95 -5.86
C ASP A 73 -10.76 2.90 -4.90
N VAL A 74 -9.63 2.47 -4.35
CA VAL A 74 -8.75 3.36 -3.58
C VAL A 74 -8.21 4.50 -4.46
N PHE A 75 -7.75 4.21 -5.68
CA PHE A 75 -7.28 5.26 -6.60
C PHE A 75 -8.37 6.27 -6.98
N ARG A 76 -9.60 5.82 -7.18
CA ARG A 76 -10.75 6.72 -7.43
C ARG A 76 -10.98 7.66 -6.26
N GLU A 77 -10.90 7.15 -5.03
CA GLU A 77 -11.01 7.98 -3.84
C GLU A 77 -9.80 8.93 -3.68
N LEU A 78 -8.59 8.44 -3.92
CA LEU A 78 -7.40 9.28 -3.94
C LEU A 78 -7.51 10.39 -4.98
N PHE A 79 -8.04 10.09 -6.17
CA PHE A 79 -8.27 11.10 -7.20
C PHE A 79 -9.29 12.14 -6.75
N ARG A 80 -10.37 11.73 -6.11
CA ARG A 80 -11.37 12.64 -5.57
C ARG A 80 -10.77 13.64 -4.58
N ILE A 81 -9.97 13.16 -3.62
CA ILE A 81 -9.44 14.01 -2.55
C ILE A 81 -8.22 14.84 -2.97
N THR A 82 -7.45 14.39 -3.96
CA THR A 82 -6.25 15.08 -4.44
C THR A 82 -6.62 16.37 -5.18
N LYS A 83 -5.91 17.44 -4.89
CA LYS A 83 -6.03 18.72 -5.61
C LYS A 83 -5.58 18.59 -7.06
N PRO A 84 -6.07 19.47 -7.97
CA PRO A 84 -5.38 19.68 -9.25
C PRO A 84 -3.88 19.94 -9.00
N ASP A 85 -3.02 19.33 -9.81
CA ASP A 85 -1.56 19.35 -9.65
C ASP A 85 -1.03 18.71 -8.32
N GLY A 86 -1.87 18.03 -7.57
CA GLY A 86 -1.48 17.26 -6.39
C GLY A 86 -0.88 15.91 -6.75
N TRP A 87 -0.21 15.29 -5.79
CA TRP A 87 0.59 14.09 -5.99
C TRP A 87 0.13 12.91 -5.15
N VAL A 88 0.30 11.72 -5.70
CA VAL A 88 0.20 10.46 -4.96
C VAL A 88 1.48 9.67 -5.17
N ALA A 89 2.18 9.35 -4.08
CA ALA A 89 3.30 8.43 -4.04
C ALA A 89 2.80 7.08 -3.50
N PHE A 90 2.69 6.10 -4.38
CA PHE A 90 2.11 4.80 -4.09
C PHE A 90 3.19 3.72 -4.08
N GLU A 91 3.58 3.24 -2.89
CA GLU A 91 4.63 2.26 -2.72
C GLU A 91 4.09 0.86 -2.88
N VAL A 92 4.75 0.06 -3.71
CA VAL A 92 4.48 -1.36 -3.93
C VAL A 92 5.77 -2.18 -3.89
N GLY A 93 5.63 -3.46 -3.58
CA GLY A 93 6.74 -4.41 -3.61
C GLY A 93 6.71 -5.30 -4.85
N GLU A 94 7.62 -6.25 -4.87
CA GLU A 94 7.65 -7.34 -5.83
C GLU A 94 6.83 -8.54 -5.30
N ILE A 95 6.17 -9.27 -6.18
CA ILE A 95 5.50 -10.51 -5.78
C ILE A 95 6.54 -11.62 -5.67
N ARG A 96 6.61 -12.27 -4.52
CA ARG A 96 7.52 -13.41 -4.29
C ARG A 96 7.28 -14.50 -5.33
N ASN A 97 8.38 -15.02 -5.87
CA ASN A 97 8.38 -16.12 -6.85
C ASN A 97 7.65 -15.83 -8.17
N SER A 98 7.32 -14.59 -8.46
CA SER A 98 6.82 -14.20 -9.77
C SER A 98 7.76 -13.16 -10.39
N ASN A 99 7.87 -13.18 -11.71
CA ASN A 99 8.56 -12.11 -12.46
C ASN A 99 7.67 -10.88 -12.63
N LEU A 100 6.61 -10.76 -11.83
CA LEU A 100 5.62 -9.70 -11.95
C LEU A 100 5.89 -8.62 -10.92
N ASN A 101 6.11 -7.43 -11.38
CA ASN A 101 6.25 -6.24 -10.58
C ASN A 101 4.87 -5.61 -10.35
N LEU A 102 4.53 -5.30 -9.10
CA LEU A 102 3.21 -4.70 -8.78
C LEU A 102 3.04 -3.30 -9.36
N ASP A 103 4.11 -2.57 -9.64
CA ASP A 103 4.04 -1.28 -10.34
C ASP A 103 3.45 -1.39 -11.74
N GLU A 104 3.73 -2.50 -12.47
CA GLU A 104 3.16 -2.77 -13.79
C GLU A 104 1.62 -2.95 -13.75
N ILE A 105 1.09 -3.40 -12.61
CA ILE A 105 -0.35 -3.52 -12.36
C ILE A 105 -0.94 -2.19 -11.89
N VAL A 106 -0.23 -1.50 -11.00
CA VAL A 106 -0.72 -0.28 -10.35
C VAL A 106 -0.80 0.90 -11.32
N ILE A 107 0.12 1.00 -12.27
CA ILE A 107 0.12 2.10 -13.24
C ILE A 107 -1.18 2.17 -14.04
N PRO A 108 -1.65 1.10 -14.70
CA PRO A 108 -2.94 1.13 -15.39
C PRO A 108 -4.11 1.54 -14.49
N LEU A 109 -4.14 1.05 -13.24
CA LEU A 109 -5.22 1.37 -12.28
C LEU A 109 -5.23 2.86 -11.93
N GLY A 110 -4.06 3.47 -11.76
CA GLY A 110 -3.94 4.91 -11.52
C GLY A 110 -4.40 5.74 -12.72
N LEU A 111 -4.03 5.31 -13.94
CA LEU A 111 -4.47 5.94 -15.19
C LEU A 111 -5.99 5.85 -15.36
N ASP A 112 -6.58 4.67 -15.09
CA ASP A 112 -8.04 4.45 -15.15
C ASP A 112 -8.80 5.31 -14.14
N ALA A 113 -8.19 5.65 -13.01
CA ALA A 113 -8.77 6.56 -12.02
C ALA A 113 -8.65 8.03 -12.43
N GLY A 114 -7.88 8.37 -13.48
CA GLY A 114 -7.71 9.73 -14.01
C GLY A 114 -6.38 10.40 -13.71
N PHE A 115 -5.45 9.74 -13.02
CA PHE A 115 -4.11 10.25 -12.78
C PHE A 115 -3.21 10.17 -14.02
N ASN A 116 -2.15 10.97 -14.03
CA ASN A 116 -1.00 10.81 -14.91
C ASN A 116 0.13 10.12 -14.14
N CYS A 117 0.82 9.16 -14.75
CA CYS A 117 2.02 8.55 -14.16
C CYS A 117 3.25 9.37 -14.56
N GLU A 118 3.92 9.98 -13.58
CA GLU A 118 5.11 10.84 -13.80
C GLU A 118 6.41 10.05 -13.71
N GLY A 119 6.40 8.88 -13.08
CA GLY A 119 7.57 8.03 -12.98
C GLY A 119 7.51 7.01 -11.86
N ILE A 120 8.58 6.21 -11.76
CA ILE A 120 8.76 5.21 -10.72
C ILE A 120 10.09 5.46 -10.02
N LEU A 121 10.07 5.62 -8.70
CA LEU A 121 11.27 5.61 -7.89
C LEU A 121 11.56 4.18 -7.45
N ILE A 122 12.75 3.69 -7.77
CA ILE A 122 13.19 2.34 -7.37
C ILE A 122 14.22 2.49 -6.26
N ASN A 123 13.87 2.01 -5.06
CA ASN A 123 14.78 1.93 -3.93
C ASN A 123 15.33 0.50 -3.84
N SER A 124 16.54 0.31 -4.32
CA SER A 124 17.25 -0.97 -4.22
C SER A 124 18.00 -1.04 -2.90
N GLN A 125 17.63 -2.00 -2.04
CA GLN A 125 18.29 -2.22 -0.77
C GLN A 125 19.20 -3.44 -0.83
N GLN A 126 20.45 -3.26 -0.43
CA GLN A 126 21.34 -4.38 -0.13
C GLN A 126 21.07 -4.83 1.31
N PHE A 127 20.66 -6.10 1.50
CA PHE A 127 20.49 -6.65 2.84
C PHE A 127 21.83 -6.65 3.58
N THR A 128 21.88 -5.92 4.68
CA THR A 128 23.01 -5.95 5.60
C THR A 128 22.98 -7.24 6.42
N LYS A 129 24.15 -7.65 6.95
CA LYS A 129 24.36 -8.90 7.72
C LYS A 129 23.40 -9.15 8.89
N THR A 130 22.61 -8.17 9.29
CA THR A 130 21.64 -8.28 10.39
C THR A 130 20.51 -9.28 10.12
N SER A 131 20.20 -9.57 8.86
CA SER A 131 19.19 -10.59 8.50
C SER A 131 19.63 -12.02 8.86
N ASN A 132 20.92 -12.26 9.11
CA ASN A 132 21.47 -13.58 9.45
C ASN A 132 21.44 -13.88 10.96
N ILE A 133 21.15 -12.91 11.83
CA ILE A 133 21.18 -13.07 13.30
C ILE A 133 20.09 -14.02 13.79
N TRP A 134 18.99 -14.15 13.04
CA TRP A 134 17.85 -15.00 13.39
C TRP A 134 17.80 -16.33 12.63
N GLY A 135 18.91 -16.78 12.03
CA GLY A 135 18.97 -18.04 11.29
C GLY A 135 18.16 -18.06 9.97
N ILE A 136 17.61 -16.93 9.58
CA ILE A 136 16.83 -16.81 8.35
C ILE A 136 17.79 -16.57 7.20
N LYS A 137 18.02 -17.60 6.37
CA LYS A 137 18.78 -17.50 5.12
C LYS A 137 17.96 -16.73 4.08
N ASN A 138 17.85 -15.42 4.24
CA ASN A 138 16.89 -14.59 3.51
C ASN A 138 17.42 -13.98 2.21
N ASN A 139 18.63 -14.32 1.77
CA ASN A 139 19.19 -13.80 0.52
C ASN A 139 18.47 -14.28 -0.75
N LYS A 140 17.49 -15.20 -0.61
CA LYS A 140 16.71 -15.74 -1.74
C LYS A 140 15.22 -15.39 -1.71
N PHE A 141 14.68 -14.78 -0.64
CA PHE A 141 13.23 -14.68 -0.43
C PHE A 141 12.74 -13.28 0.05
N GLY A 142 13.60 -12.27 0.06
CA GLY A 142 13.21 -10.91 0.41
C GLY A 142 12.94 -10.06 -0.83
N THR A 143 12.01 -9.10 -0.73
CA THR A 143 11.91 -8.03 -1.71
C THR A 143 13.15 -7.14 -1.56
N ASN A 144 14.00 -7.12 -2.58
CA ASN A 144 15.22 -6.29 -2.56
C ASN A 144 14.95 -4.87 -3.06
N THR A 145 13.75 -4.60 -3.55
CA THR A 145 13.39 -3.32 -4.15
C THR A 145 12.01 -2.89 -3.71
N ASN A 146 11.92 -1.67 -3.21
CA ASN A 146 10.66 -0.95 -3.07
C ASN A 146 10.48 -0.07 -4.30
N ARG A 147 9.29 -0.09 -4.88
CA ARG A 147 8.93 0.69 -6.05
C ARG A 147 7.84 1.68 -5.67
N ILE A 148 8.09 2.96 -5.89
CA ILE A 148 7.13 4.02 -5.57
C ILE A 148 6.68 4.63 -6.89
N VAL A 149 5.44 4.38 -7.24
CA VAL A 149 4.83 4.99 -8.44
C VAL A 149 4.35 6.38 -8.08
N LEU A 150 4.77 7.37 -8.86
CA LEU A 150 4.42 8.76 -8.69
C LEU A 150 3.31 9.13 -9.67
N PHE A 151 2.17 9.49 -9.11
CA PHE A 151 1.01 9.95 -9.88
C PHE A 151 0.76 11.44 -9.63
N ARG A 152 0.25 12.11 -10.66
CA ARG A 152 -0.18 13.51 -10.61
C ARG A 152 -1.61 13.63 -11.14
N LYS A 153 -2.44 14.40 -10.44
CA LYS A 153 -3.80 14.73 -10.88
C LYS A 153 -3.79 15.90 -11.85
#